data_e0958033672539b29793d574c9d07327
#
_entry.id   e0958033672539b29793d574c9d07327
#
_cell.length_a   1.000
_cell.length_b   1.000
_cell.length_c   1.000
_cell.angle_alpha   90.00
_cell.angle_beta   90.00
_cell.angle_gamma   90.00
#
_symmetry.space_group_name_H-M   'P 1'
#
loop_
_entity.id
_entity.type
_entity.pdbx_description
1 polymer ?
#
loop_
_entity_poly.entity_id
_entity_poly.type
_entity_poly.pdbx_seq_one_letter_code
_entity_poly.pdbx_strand_id
1 'polypeptide(L)'
;MSLPSKCDVVVVGAGLAGLACASKLSATGLDVQVLEASDGVGGRARTDRIDGFLLDRGFQVLNTGYPEVRRVLDTDALDLRYFSRAMLLHVQGSVVRLADPRREPLAALATIRAPIGSLRDKAALGAYAAAVGFAPSGALLGQRDRTAEQTWRRYGMSPRVIDRVLRPFFAGLLLENEMTTSGRFADLMMRMFVRGDSTVPAAGMQALGAQLSARLPAGSLHLQTPASSVAPLSVETPVGVVTARAVVVATDSDAAADLLPGVTAPPWKGVTTVYHAAGESPLNEPTLVVDAEKSPINNTVVVTEAAPSYAPVGR
;
A
#
# COMPACT_ATOMS: atom_id res chain seq x y z
N MET A 1 24.01 -17.38 -12.99
CA MET A 1 23.31 -18.40 -13.80
C MET A 1 23.08 -17.82 -15.17
N SER A 2 23.20 -18.59 -16.26
CA SER A 2 22.93 -18.11 -17.61
C SER A 2 21.42 -17.99 -17.82
N LEU A 3 20.98 -16.95 -18.53
CA LEU A 3 19.60 -16.76 -18.92
C LEU A 3 19.17 -17.89 -19.88
N PRO A 4 18.04 -18.59 -19.66
CA PRO A 4 17.57 -19.60 -20.61
C PRO A 4 17.11 -18.95 -21.93
N SER A 5 17.36 -19.60 -23.04
CA SER A 5 16.93 -19.09 -24.35
C SER A 5 15.46 -19.31 -24.66
N LYS A 6 14.78 -20.22 -23.89
CA LYS A 6 13.38 -20.59 -24.11
C LYS A 6 12.73 -21.03 -22.81
N CYS A 7 11.44 -20.68 -22.64
CA CYS A 7 10.59 -21.11 -21.51
C CYS A 7 9.09 -21.08 -21.92
N ASP A 8 8.17 -21.40 -21.01
CA ASP A 8 6.73 -21.25 -21.28
C ASP A 8 6.28 -19.81 -21.11
N VAL A 9 6.69 -19.14 -20.01
CA VAL A 9 6.28 -17.77 -19.71
C VAL A 9 7.47 -16.95 -19.21
N VAL A 10 7.63 -15.74 -19.75
CA VAL A 10 8.50 -14.70 -19.19
C VAL A 10 7.62 -13.69 -18.43
N VAL A 11 7.98 -13.41 -17.18
CA VAL A 11 7.41 -12.34 -16.39
C VAL A 11 8.45 -11.23 -16.24
N VAL A 12 8.16 -10.05 -16.72
CA VAL A 12 9.02 -8.87 -16.62
C VAL A 12 8.62 -8.05 -15.41
N GLY A 13 9.49 -7.96 -14.41
CA GLY A 13 9.31 -7.29 -13.13
C GLY A 13 9.06 -8.26 -11.97
N ALA A 14 9.92 -8.21 -10.94
CA ALA A 14 9.79 -8.97 -9.70
C ALA A 14 9.18 -8.15 -8.56
N GLY A 15 8.26 -7.24 -8.88
CA GLY A 15 7.34 -6.63 -7.92
C GLY A 15 6.32 -7.65 -7.39
N LEU A 16 5.50 -7.27 -6.40
CA LEU A 16 4.51 -8.18 -5.80
C LEU A 16 3.57 -8.79 -6.83
N ALA A 17 3.15 -8.03 -7.85
CA ALA A 17 2.26 -8.51 -8.90
C ALA A 17 2.95 -9.58 -9.79
N GLY A 18 4.19 -9.30 -10.23
CA GLY A 18 4.96 -10.24 -11.05
C GLY A 18 5.30 -11.52 -10.32
N LEU A 19 5.74 -11.41 -9.05
CA LEU A 19 6.05 -12.57 -8.20
C LEU A 19 4.80 -13.43 -7.93
N ALA A 20 3.65 -12.80 -7.64
CA ALA A 20 2.39 -13.52 -7.43
C ALA A 20 1.93 -14.24 -8.72
N CYS A 21 2.06 -13.58 -9.87
CA CYS A 21 1.79 -14.17 -11.17
C CYS A 21 2.71 -15.36 -11.44
N ALA A 22 4.02 -15.18 -11.32
CA ALA A 22 5.02 -16.22 -11.56
C ALA A 22 4.82 -17.42 -10.63
N SER A 23 4.64 -17.19 -9.33
CA SER A 23 4.37 -18.25 -8.35
C SER A 23 3.12 -19.06 -8.71
N LYS A 24 2.04 -18.40 -9.12
CA LYS A 24 0.81 -19.08 -9.51
C LYS A 24 0.97 -19.89 -10.80
N LEU A 25 1.68 -19.38 -11.77
CA LEU A 25 1.94 -20.09 -13.04
C LEU A 25 2.88 -21.28 -12.83
N SER A 26 3.97 -21.09 -12.07
CA SER A 26 4.91 -22.19 -11.75
C SER A 26 4.22 -23.33 -11.00
N ALA A 27 3.26 -23.02 -10.14
CA ALA A 27 2.48 -24.04 -9.42
C ALA A 27 1.61 -24.92 -10.36
N THR A 28 1.37 -24.50 -11.60
CA THR A 28 0.69 -25.32 -12.63
C THR A 28 1.66 -26.16 -13.47
N GLY A 29 2.96 -26.17 -13.14
CA GLY A 29 3.98 -26.93 -13.86
C GLY A 29 4.58 -26.22 -15.09
N LEU A 30 4.24 -24.94 -15.32
CA LEU A 30 4.85 -24.14 -16.40
C LEU A 30 6.29 -23.74 -16.04
N ASP A 31 7.16 -23.75 -17.06
CA ASP A 31 8.49 -23.13 -16.95
C ASP A 31 8.36 -21.62 -17.04
N VAL A 32 8.51 -20.93 -15.89
CA VAL A 32 8.34 -19.48 -15.76
C VAL A 32 9.68 -18.84 -15.42
N GLN A 33 10.08 -17.86 -16.21
CA GLN A 33 11.28 -17.06 -15.95
C GLN A 33 10.88 -15.64 -15.55
N VAL A 34 11.44 -15.11 -14.47
CA VAL A 34 11.19 -13.76 -13.96
C VAL A 34 12.42 -12.91 -14.19
N LEU A 35 12.27 -11.80 -14.90
CA LEU A 35 13.33 -10.83 -15.18
C LEU A 35 13.10 -9.58 -14.32
N GLU A 36 14.09 -9.20 -13.53
CA GLU A 36 14.05 -8.01 -12.68
C GLU A 36 15.24 -7.10 -12.95
N ALA A 37 14.96 -5.84 -13.20
CA ALA A 37 15.98 -4.85 -13.50
C ALA A 37 16.85 -4.48 -12.29
N SER A 38 16.27 -4.50 -11.10
CA SER A 38 16.94 -4.10 -9.86
C SER A 38 17.75 -5.25 -9.22
N ASP A 39 18.41 -4.93 -8.14
CA ASP A 39 19.23 -5.84 -7.33
C ASP A 39 18.43 -6.71 -6.34
N GLY A 40 17.11 -6.57 -6.33
CA GLY A 40 16.26 -7.32 -5.38
C GLY A 40 14.79 -7.34 -5.76
N VAL A 41 14.05 -8.21 -5.11
CA VAL A 41 12.61 -8.43 -5.31
C VAL A 41 11.75 -7.46 -4.51
N GLY A 42 10.44 -7.40 -4.84
CA GLY A 42 9.44 -6.65 -4.10
C GLY A 42 9.03 -5.32 -4.76
N GLY A 43 9.78 -4.86 -5.76
CA GLY A 43 9.48 -3.59 -6.45
C GLY A 43 9.51 -2.41 -5.48
N ARG A 44 8.36 -1.76 -5.24
CA ARG A 44 8.22 -0.65 -4.28
C ARG A 44 8.12 -1.09 -2.82
N ALA A 45 7.75 -2.34 -2.54
CA ALA A 45 7.70 -2.90 -1.20
C ALA A 45 9.08 -3.44 -0.80
N ARG A 46 10.01 -2.53 -0.52
CA ARG A 46 11.39 -2.83 -0.13
C ARG A 46 11.73 -2.14 1.19
N THR A 47 12.67 -2.74 1.91
CA THR A 47 13.16 -2.27 3.21
C THR A 47 14.66 -2.17 3.16
N ASP A 48 15.21 -1.03 3.51
CA ASP A 48 16.65 -0.83 3.70
C ASP A 48 17.02 -1.09 5.15
N ARG A 49 18.21 -1.62 5.37
CA ARG A 49 18.75 -1.83 6.72
C ARG A 49 19.91 -0.85 6.93
N ILE A 50 19.71 0.12 7.83
CA ILE A 50 20.70 1.18 8.13
C ILE A 50 20.91 1.21 9.63
N ASP A 51 22.15 1.04 10.08
CA ASP A 51 22.54 1.02 11.51
C ASP A 51 21.69 0.09 12.39
N GLY A 52 21.22 -1.01 11.80
CA GLY A 52 20.36 -1.99 12.45
C GLY A 52 18.86 -1.67 12.43
N PHE A 53 18.46 -0.47 11.99
CA PHE A 53 17.07 -0.12 11.77
C PHE A 53 16.55 -0.71 10.45
N LEU A 54 15.26 -1.06 10.42
CA LEU A 54 14.54 -1.39 9.20
C LEU A 54 13.80 -0.14 8.71
N LEU A 55 14.12 0.33 7.51
CA LEU A 55 13.55 1.52 6.91
C LEU A 55 12.84 1.12 5.62
N ASP A 56 11.53 1.06 5.62
CA ASP A 56 10.74 0.78 4.42
C ASP A 56 10.87 1.96 3.45
N ARG A 57 10.96 1.68 2.15
CA ARG A 57 11.06 2.72 1.11
C ARG A 57 9.75 3.45 0.94
N GLY A 58 9.51 4.45 1.78
CA GLY A 58 8.25 5.15 1.98
C GLY A 58 7.45 4.57 3.14
N PHE A 59 6.56 5.38 3.74
CA PHE A 59 5.65 4.87 4.77
C PHE A 59 4.61 3.95 4.13
N GLN A 60 4.70 2.68 4.43
CA GLN A 60 3.84 1.65 3.86
C GLN A 60 3.19 0.82 4.98
N VAL A 61 1.97 0.38 4.73
CA VAL A 61 1.27 -0.58 5.58
C VAL A 61 0.64 -1.68 4.71
N LEU A 62 0.65 -2.90 5.20
CA LEU A 62 -0.12 -4.00 4.65
C LEU A 62 -1.49 -3.99 5.31
N ASN A 63 -2.55 -3.72 4.54
CA ASN A 63 -3.90 -3.79 5.08
C ASN A 63 -4.48 -5.20 4.86
N THR A 64 -4.85 -5.87 5.95
CA THR A 64 -5.37 -7.25 5.92
C THR A 64 -6.79 -7.37 5.33
N GLY A 65 -7.44 -6.24 5.04
CA GLY A 65 -8.75 -6.17 4.38
C GLY A 65 -8.72 -6.50 2.89
N TYR A 66 -7.56 -6.45 2.25
CA TYR A 66 -7.42 -6.85 0.85
C TYR A 66 -7.61 -8.36 0.68
N PRO A 67 -8.56 -8.81 -0.15
CA PRO A 67 -8.81 -10.25 -0.34
C PRO A 67 -7.57 -11.02 -0.81
N GLU A 68 -6.76 -10.40 -1.66
CA GLU A 68 -5.57 -11.04 -2.24
C GLU A 68 -4.44 -11.26 -1.21
N VAL A 69 -4.40 -10.48 -0.12
CA VAL A 69 -3.42 -10.70 0.96
C VAL A 69 -3.52 -12.12 1.49
N ARG A 70 -4.72 -12.58 1.83
CA ARG A 70 -4.93 -13.94 2.38
C ARG A 70 -4.84 -15.05 1.33
N ARG A 71 -4.97 -14.72 0.04
CA ARG A 71 -4.89 -15.69 -1.07
C ARG A 71 -3.48 -15.93 -1.53
N VAL A 72 -2.64 -14.92 -1.42
CA VAL A 72 -1.30 -14.87 -2.04
C VAL A 72 -0.20 -14.96 -1.00
N LEU A 73 -0.43 -14.43 0.21
CA LEU A 73 0.56 -14.38 1.27
C LEU A 73 0.20 -15.33 2.43
N ASP A 74 1.21 -15.90 3.03
CA ASP A 74 1.14 -16.56 4.33
C ASP A 74 1.33 -15.49 5.42
N THR A 75 0.22 -15.01 5.96
CA THR A 75 0.21 -13.91 6.94
C THR A 75 0.81 -14.31 8.28
N ASP A 76 0.74 -15.59 8.64
CA ASP A 76 1.28 -16.10 9.91
C ASP A 76 2.82 -16.16 9.84
N ALA A 77 3.36 -16.63 8.71
CA ALA A 77 4.80 -16.63 8.47
C ALA A 77 5.42 -15.23 8.33
N LEU A 78 4.63 -14.20 8.02
CA LEU A 78 5.09 -12.81 7.94
C LEU A 78 5.24 -12.15 9.32
N ASP A 79 4.73 -12.75 10.40
CA ASP A 79 4.74 -12.19 11.75
C ASP A 79 4.25 -10.73 11.75
N LEU A 80 2.98 -10.54 11.34
CA LEU A 80 2.40 -9.22 11.17
C LEU A 80 2.27 -8.48 12.50
N ARG A 81 2.73 -7.25 12.53
CA ARG A 81 2.65 -6.31 13.65
C ARG A 81 1.56 -5.28 13.36
N TYR A 82 0.72 -5.02 14.33
CA TYR A 82 -0.53 -4.31 14.14
C TYR A 82 -0.44 -2.87 14.66
N PHE A 83 -0.88 -1.94 13.84
CA PHE A 83 -1.15 -0.58 14.27
C PHE A 83 -2.53 -0.49 14.93
N SER A 84 -2.72 0.52 15.75
CA SER A 84 -4.03 0.88 16.31
C SER A 84 -5.04 1.13 15.18
N ARG A 85 -6.28 0.75 15.40
CA ARG A 85 -7.40 1.06 14.48
C ARG A 85 -7.96 2.47 14.67
N ALA A 86 -7.34 3.25 15.54
CA ALA A 86 -7.58 4.66 15.71
C ALA A 86 -6.58 5.49 14.92
N MET A 87 -6.87 6.77 14.78
CA MET A 87 -5.90 7.80 14.42
C MET A 87 -5.96 8.94 15.42
N LEU A 88 -4.85 9.59 15.66
CA LEU A 88 -4.77 10.83 16.39
C LEU A 88 -4.79 11.97 15.36
N LEU A 89 -5.76 12.84 15.46
CA LEU A 89 -5.92 13.98 14.58
C LEU A 89 -5.47 15.25 15.29
N HIS A 90 -4.42 15.89 14.79
CA HIS A 90 -4.01 17.21 15.24
C HIS A 90 -4.86 18.27 14.54
N VAL A 91 -5.72 18.93 15.28
CA VAL A 91 -6.68 19.92 14.75
C VAL A 91 -6.95 21.03 15.78
N GLN A 92 -6.84 22.30 15.35
CA GLN A 92 -7.04 23.49 16.20
C GLN A 92 -6.18 23.47 17.48
N GLY A 93 -4.90 23.10 17.34
CA GLY A 93 -3.95 23.02 18.45
C GLY A 93 -4.25 21.92 19.47
N SER A 94 -5.16 21.00 19.16
CA SER A 94 -5.55 19.89 20.03
C SER A 94 -5.37 18.56 19.31
N VAL A 95 -5.02 17.52 20.05
CA VAL A 95 -4.99 16.15 19.54
C VAL A 95 -6.29 15.43 19.91
N VAL A 96 -6.97 14.92 18.90
CA VAL A 96 -8.24 14.21 19.06
C VAL A 96 -8.10 12.78 18.57
N ARG A 97 -8.48 11.81 19.40
CA ARG A 97 -8.53 10.40 19.02
C ARG A 97 -9.81 10.10 18.25
N LEU A 98 -9.67 9.65 17.02
CA LEU A 98 -10.74 9.13 16.18
C LEU A 98 -10.60 7.62 16.07
N ALA A 99 -11.58 6.87 16.57
CA ALA A 99 -11.55 5.41 16.58
C ALA A 99 -12.89 4.82 16.12
N ASP A 100 -12.87 3.56 15.75
CA ASP A 100 -14.09 2.80 15.43
C ASP A 100 -14.91 2.59 16.72
N PRO A 101 -16.12 3.17 16.82
CA PRO A 101 -16.94 3.08 18.03
C PRO A 101 -17.37 1.66 18.38
N ARG A 102 -17.32 0.73 17.43
CA ARG A 102 -17.62 -0.68 17.68
C ARG A 102 -16.55 -1.38 18.51
N ARG A 103 -15.33 -0.83 18.52
CA ARG A 103 -14.17 -1.40 19.20
C ARG A 103 -13.70 -0.57 20.38
N GLU A 104 -13.82 0.74 20.26
CA GLU A 104 -13.49 1.70 21.31
C GLU A 104 -14.71 2.58 21.63
N PRO A 105 -15.73 2.09 22.37
CA PRO A 105 -16.96 2.85 22.64
C PRO A 105 -16.72 4.18 23.36
N LEU A 106 -15.72 4.25 24.24
CA LEU A 106 -15.35 5.48 24.95
C LEU A 106 -14.76 6.54 24.02
N ALA A 107 -14.03 6.13 22.98
CA ALA A 107 -13.51 7.04 21.98
C ALA A 107 -14.62 7.65 21.12
N ALA A 108 -15.79 7.01 21.02
CA ALA A 108 -16.95 7.60 20.36
C ALA A 108 -17.42 8.91 21.04
N LEU A 109 -17.38 8.98 22.38
CA LEU A 109 -17.70 10.21 23.11
C LEU A 109 -16.69 11.32 22.82
N ALA A 110 -15.41 10.99 22.72
CA ALA A 110 -14.38 11.95 22.32
C ALA A 110 -14.61 12.44 20.87
N THR A 111 -14.96 11.54 19.95
CA THR A 111 -15.29 11.88 18.57
C THR A 111 -16.53 12.81 18.49
N ILE A 112 -17.55 12.59 19.34
CA ILE A 112 -18.73 13.46 19.39
C ILE A 112 -18.35 14.88 19.82
N ARG A 113 -17.42 15.03 20.75
CA ARG A 113 -16.96 16.35 21.25
C ARG A 113 -15.89 16.98 20.36
N ALA A 114 -15.26 16.21 19.49
CA ALA A 114 -14.17 16.69 18.63
C ALA A 114 -14.58 17.87 17.74
N PRO A 115 -13.72 18.88 17.54
CA PRO A 115 -14.03 20.07 16.73
C PRO A 115 -13.90 19.81 15.23
N ILE A 116 -14.25 18.59 14.76
CA ILE A 116 -14.09 18.14 13.37
C ILE A 116 -15.26 18.51 12.46
N GLY A 117 -16.41 18.82 13.02
CA GLY A 117 -17.64 19.17 12.28
C GLY A 117 -18.86 19.10 13.18
N SER A 118 -20.04 19.31 12.60
CA SER A 118 -21.33 19.18 13.27
C SER A 118 -21.67 17.71 13.60
N LEU A 119 -22.68 17.48 14.43
CA LEU A 119 -23.20 16.12 14.68
C LEU A 119 -23.70 15.46 13.39
N ARG A 120 -24.27 16.25 12.47
CA ARG A 120 -24.69 15.79 11.15
C ARG A 120 -23.48 15.28 10.34
N ASP A 121 -22.36 16.01 10.36
CA ASP A 121 -21.12 15.61 9.68
C ASP A 121 -20.60 14.28 10.25
N LYS A 122 -20.60 14.13 11.56
CA LYS A 122 -20.14 12.90 12.23
C LYS A 122 -21.03 11.71 11.89
N ALA A 123 -22.35 11.93 11.86
CA ALA A 123 -23.29 10.92 11.41
C ALA A 123 -23.08 10.55 9.92
N ALA A 124 -22.86 11.54 9.05
CA ALA A 124 -22.57 11.32 7.64
C ALA A 124 -21.26 10.54 7.43
N LEU A 125 -20.21 10.84 8.18
CA LEU A 125 -18.95 10.11 8.16
C LEU A 125 -19.14 8.64 8.59
N GLY A 126 -19.88 8.42 9.68
CA GLY A 126 -20.21 7.07 10.13
C GLY A 126 -21.05 6.29 9.11
N ALA A 127 -22.07 6.93 8.51
CA ALA A 127 -22.91 6.34 7.48
C ALA A 127 -22.08 5.99 6.21
N TYR A 128 -21.18 6.86 5.81
CA TYR A 128 -20.23 6.61 4.71
C TYR A 128 -19.36 5.38 5.00
N ALA A 129 -18.68 5.36 6.14
CA ALA A 129 -17.82 4.24 6.53
C ALA A 129 -18.61 2.92 6.57
N ALA A 130 -19.83 2.92 7.11
CA ALA A 130 -20.72 1.77 7.12
C ALA A 130 -21.12 1.35 5.69
N ALA A 131 -21.57 2.29 4.86
CA ALA A 131 -22.01 2.03 3.50
C ALA A 131 -20.89 1.36 2.67
N VAL A 132 -19.67 1.94 2.66
CA VAL A 132 -18.55 1.37 1.90
C VAL A 132 -18.01 0.08 2.54
N GLY A 133 -18.05 -0.01 3.87
CA GLY A 133 -17.62 -1.20 4.61
C GLY A 133 -18.45 -2.44 4.28
N PHE A 134 -19.76 -2.30 4.12
CA PHE A 134 -20.69 -3.41 3.85
C PHE A 134 -20.97 -3.64 2.36
N ALA A 135 -20.80 -2.63 1.50
CA ALA A 135 -21.04 -2.77 0.07
C ALA A 135 -20.12 -3.84 -0.56
N PRO A 136 -20.59 -4.65 -1.49
CA PRO A 136 -19.71 -5.49 -2.32
C PRO A 136 -18.72 -4.62 -3.12
N SER A 137 -17.46 -5.07 -3.28
CA SER A 137 -16.45 -4.30 -4.02
C SER A 137 -16.86 -4.04 -5.47
N GLY A 138 -17.52 -4.99 -6.12
CA GLY A 138 -18.05 -4.81 -7.48
C GLY A 138 -19.11 -3.70 -7.58
N ALA A 139 -19.92 -3.51 -6.53
CA ALA A 139 -20.90 -2.42 -6.49
C ALA A 139 -20.21 -1.06 -6.33
N LEU A 140 -19.12 -0.97 -5.56
CA LEU A 140 -18.32 0.25 -5.42
C LEU A 140 -17.65 0.62 -6.75
N LEU A 141 -17.04 -0.35 -7.42
CA LEU A 141 -16.36 -0.15 -8.70
C LEU A 141 -17.34 0.14 -9.85
N GLY A 142 -18.57 -0.35 -9.79
CA GLY A 142 -19.63 -0.14 -10.80
C GLY A 142 -20.31 1.23 -10.74
N GLN A 143 -20.07 2.04 -9.69
CA GLN A 143 -20.66 3.38 -9.58
C GLN A 143 -20.14 4.31 -10.67
N ARG A 144 -20.91 5.36 -10.99
CA ARG A 144 -20.42 6.46 -11.81
C ARG A 144 -19.22 7.10 -11.12
N ASP A 145 -18.10 7.17 -11.80
CA ASP A 145 -16.90 7.77 -11.24
C ASP A 145 -17.04 9.30 -11.06
N ARG A 146 -16.50 9.77 -9.95
CA ARG A 146 -16.43 11.16 -9.51
C ARG A 146 -15.12 11.32 -8.74
N THR A 147 -14.76 12.55 -8.41
CA THR A 147 -13.65 12.76 -7.48
C THR A 147 -13.99 12.28 -6.07
N ALA A 148 -12.97 11.97 -5.27
CA ALA A 148 -13.16 11.59 -3.87
C ALA A 148 -13.96 12.66 -3.11
N GLU A 149 -13.62 13.94 -3.27
CA GLU A 149 -14.33 15.04 -2.63
C GLU A 149 -15.81 15.11 -3.06
N GLN A 150 -16.10 14.98 -4.36
CA GLN A 150 -17.48 14.97 -4.85
C GLN A 150 -18.28 13.79 -4.26
N THR A 151 -17.63 12.64 -4.09
CA THR A 151 -18.25 11.46 -3.48
C THR A 151 -18.62 11.76 -2.03
N TRP A 152 -17.71 12.29 -1.22
CA TRP A 152 -17.98 12.62 0.18
C TRP A 152 -19.06 13.68 0.36
N ARG A 153 -19.07 14.70 -0.50
CA ARG A 153 -20.14 15.71 -0.50
C ARG A 153 -21.53 15.10 -0.76
N ARG A 154 -21.63 14.09 -1.59
CA ARG A 154 -22.91 13.38 -1.84
C ARG A 154 -23.40 12.59 -0.62
N TYR A 155 -22.51 12.15 0.26
CA TYR A 155 -22.89 11.59 1.56
C TYR A 155 -23.35 12.66 2.57
N GLY A 156 -23.39 13.93 2.17
CA GLY A 156 -23.87 15.04 2.99
C GLY A 156 -22.83 15.63 3.94
N MET A 157 -21.56 15.32 3.72
CA MET A 157 -20.46 15.86 4.52
C MET A 157 -20.20 17.32 4.14
N SER A 158 -20.03 18.18 5.15
CA SER A 158 -19.67 19.58 4.94
C SER A 158 -18.18 19.71 4.56
N PRO A 159 -17.81 20.87 3.96
CA PRO A 159 -16.39 21.19 3.71
C PRO A 159 -15.54 21.05 4.98
N ARG A 160 -16.10 21.41 6.13
CA ARG A 160 -15.38 21.40 7.41
C ARG A 160 -14.89 19.99 7.79
N VAL A 161 -15.72 18.95 7.74
CA VAL A 161 -15.32 17.58 8.06
C VAL A 161 -14.44 16.99 6.98
N ILE A 162 -14.68 17.34 5.71
CA ILE A 162 -13.82 16.93 4.60
C ILE A 162 -12.41 17.47 4.83
N ASP A 163 -12.26 18.77 5.08
CA ASP A 163 -10.94 19.41 5.20
C ASP A 163 -10.21 19.06 6.50
N ARG A 164 -10.95 18.75 7.58
CA ARG A 164 -10.34 18.44 8.88
C ARG A 164 -10.06 16.95 9.11
N VAL A 165 -10.76 16.06 8.43
CA VAL A 165 -10.63 14.62 8.67
C VAL A 165 -10.26 13.87 7.41
N LEU A 166 -11.10 13.94 6.36
CA LEU A 166 -10.93 13.10 5.19
C LEU A 166 -9.74 13.52 4.33
N ARG A 167 -9.61 14.82 4.05
CA ARG A 167 -8.50 15.32 3.25
C ARG A 167 -7.13 15.03 3.88
N PRO A 168 -6.86 15.34 5.15
CA PRO A 168 -5.57 15.02 5.77
C PRO A 168 -5.28 13.52 5.77
N PHE A 169 -6.28 12.70 6.10
CA PHE A 169 -6.13 11.26 6.10
C PHE A 169 -5.88 10.70 4.70
N PHE A 170 -6.70 11.09 3.73
CA PHE A 170 -6.57 10.59 2.36
C PHE A 170 -5.40 11.22 1.59
N ALA A 171 -4.89 12.38 2.00
CA ALA A 171 -3.71 12.96 1.39
C ALA A 171 -2.48 12.05 1.51
N GLY A 172 -2.31 11.39 2.64
CA GLY A 172 -1.27 10.37 2.82
C GLY A 172 -1.48 9.10 2.00
N LEU A 173 -2.73 8.76 1.67
CA LEU A 173 -3.06 7.56 0.88
C LEU A 173 -3.03 7.82 -0.63
N LEU A 174 -3.62 8.94 -1.04
CA LEU A 174 -3.79 9.28 -2.46
C LEU A 174 -2.62 10.10 -3.00
N LEU A 175 -1.71 10.52 -2.10
CA LEU A 175 -0.55 11.37 -2.38
C LEU A 175 -0.95 12.64 -3.14
N GLU A 176 -2.06 13.25 -2.73
CA GLU A 176 -2.58 14.52 -3.28
C GLU A 176 -3.47 15.23 -2.26
N ASN A 177 -3.54 16.56 -2.34
CA ASN A 177 -4.37 17.38 -1.47
C ASN A 177 -5.71 17.79 -2.12
N GLU A 178 -5.81 17.77 -3.44
CA GLU A 178 -6.98 18.24 -4.20
C GLU A 178 -8.15 17.27 -4.16
N MET A 179 -7.90 16.00 -3.76
CA MET A 179 -8.91 14.93 -3.73
C MET A 179 -9.62 14.72 -5.07
N THR A 180 -8.86 14.87 -6.17
CA THR A 180 -9.32 14.67 -7.54
C THR A 180 -9.29 13.22 -7.99
N THR A 181 -8.56 12.37 -7.28
CA THR A 181 -8.53 10.91 -7.50
C THR A 181 -9.95 10.34 -7.45
N SER A 182 -10.17 9.27 -8.22
CA SER A 182 -11.43 8.53 -8.31
C SER A 182 -12.05 8.25 -6.94
N GLY A 183 -13.31 8.63 -6.76
CA GLY A 183 -14.08 8.32 -5.57
C GLY A 183 -14.28 6.83 -5.36
N ARG A 184 -14.35 6.02 -6.45
CA ARG A 184 -14.40 4.56 -6.36
C ARG A 184 -13.15 4.01 -5.67
N PHE A 185 -11.98 4.58 -5.97
CA PHE A 185 -10.73 4.19 -5.33
C PHE A 185 -10.71 4.62 -3.86
N ALA A 186 -11.14 5.84 -3.54
CA ALA A 186 -11.27 6.30 -2.16
C ALA A 186 -12.24 5.42 -1.34
N ASP A 187 -13.38 5.06 -1.92
CA ASP A 187 -14.37 4.15 -1.31
C ASP A 187 -13.76 2.76 -1.04
N LEU A 188 -12.99 2.24 -2.01
CA LEU A 188 -12.32 0.96 -1.85
C LEU A 188 -11.26 1.02 -0.72
N MET A 189 -10.49 2.10 -0.64
CA MET A 189 -9.52 2.30 0.45
C MET A 189 -10.22 2.39 1.80
N MET A 190 -11.26 3.22 1.92
CA MET A 190 -12.03 3.30 3.18
C MET A 190 -12.59 1.94 3.59
N ARG A 191 -13.10 1.16 2.61
CA ARG A 191 -13.57 -0.20 2.86
C ARG A 191 -12.47 -1.09 3.45
N MET A 192 -11.23 -0.99 2.96
CA MET A 192 -10.12 -1.77 3.50
C MET A 192 -9.82 -1.40 4.95
N PHE A 193 -9.84 -0.12 5.29
CA PHE A 193 -9.67 0.34 6.68
C PHE A 193 -10.82 -0.10 7.61
N VAL A 194 -12.05 -0.10 7.12
CA VAL A 194 -13.21 -0.56 7.92
C VAL A 194 -13.18 -2.07 8.17
N ARG A 195 -12.64 -2.87 7.24
CA ARG A 195 -12.68 -4.33 7.27
C ARG A 195 -11.40 -5.00 7.74
N GLY A 196 -10.27 -4.36 7.52
CA GLY A 196 -8.94 -4.91 7.80
C GLY A 196 -8.21 -4.17 8.91
N ASP A 197 -7.02 -4.61 9.15
CA ASP A 197 -6.05 -4.01 10.05
C ASP A 197 -4.88 -3.46 9.24
N SER A 198 -4.33 -2.33 9.67
CA SER A 198 -3.05 -1.82 9.17
C SER A 198 -1.92 -2.54 9.90
N THR A 199 -1.02 -3.13 9.14
CA THR A 199 0.08 -3.95 9.68
C THR A 199 1.37 -3.70 8.93
N VAL A 200 2.48 -4.11 9.53
CA VAL A 200 3.77 -4.30 8.85
C VAL A 200 4.32 -5.68 9.20
N PRO A 201 5.03 -6.36 8.30
CA PRO A 201 5.77 -7.56 8.65
C PRO A 201 6.89 -7.23 9.65
N ALA A 202 7.16 -8.09 10.62
CA ALA A 202 8.23 -7.89 11.60
C ALA A 202 9.63 -7.73 10.97
N ALA A 203 9.83 -8.28 9.77
CA ALA A 203 11.09 -8.20 9.02
C ALA A 203 11.11 -7.08 7.96
N GLY A 204 10.16 -6.15 7.99
CA GLY A 204 10.00 -5.07 7.00
C GLY A 204 9.13 -5.47 5.81
N MET A 205 8.70 -4.49 5.04
CA MET A 205 7.83 -4.71 3.86
C MET A 205 8.47 -5.57 2.78
N GLN A 206 9.79 -5.63 2.71
CA GLN A 206 10.51 -6.54 1.79
C GLN A 206 10.18 -8.01 2.02
N ALA A 207 9.76 -8.40 3.23
CA ALA A 207 9.37 -9.78 3.54
C ALA A 207 8.26 -10.30 2.63
N LEU A 208 7.38 -9.44 2.11
CA LEU A 208 6.34 -9.79 1.17
C LEU A 208 6.93 -10.34 -0.15
N GLY A 209 7.86 -9.61 -0.73
CA GLY A 209 8.55 -10.01 -1.95
C GLY A 209 9.43 -11.25 -1.73
N ALA A 210 10.13 -11.31 -0.61
CA ALA A 210 10.95 -12.46 -0.24
C ALA A 210 10.13 -13.75 -0.10
N GLN A 211 8.97 -13.68 0.57
CA GLN A 211 8.07 -14.82 0.71
C GLN A 211 7.54 -15.33 -0.63
N LEU A 212 7.17 -14.42 -1.54
CA LEU A 212 6.68 -14.80 -2.86
C LEU A 212 7.78 -15.40 -3.73
N SER A 213 8.97 -14.79 -3.72
CA SER A 213 10.11 -15.28 -4.51
C SER A 213 10.61 -16.65 -4.03
N ALA A 214 10.51 -16.94 -2.74
CA ALA A 214 10.89 -18.25 -2.17
C ALA A 214 10.03 -19.41 -2.70
N ARG A 215 8.87 -19.12 -3.31
CA ARG A 215 7.99 -20.14 -3.91
C ARG A 215 8.35 -20.46 -5.36
N LEU A 216 9.24 -19.67 -5.96
CA LEU A 216 9.65 -19.88 -7.33
C LEU A 216 10.67 -21.03 -7.42
N PRO A 217 10.68 -21.79 -8.53
CA PRO A 217 11.72 -22.78 -8.79
C PRO A 217 13.12 -22.15 -8.76
N ALA A 218 14.08 -22.92 -8.28
CA ALA A 218 15.48 -22.45 -8.28
C ALA A 218 15.96 -22.12 -9.69
N GLY A 219 16.56 -20.94 -9.85
CA GLY A 219 17.09 -20.48 -11.13
C GLY A 219 16.08 -19.80 -12.06
N SER A 220 14.82 -19.64 -11.64
CA SER A 220 13.79 -18.95 -12.44
C SER A 220 13.73 -17.42 -12.24
N LEU A 221 14.46 -16.89 -11.28
CA LEU A 221 14.53 -15.46 -10.99
C LEU A 221 15.89 -14.89 -11.38
N HIS A 222 15.89 -13.89 -12.26
CA HIS A 222 17.06 -13.22 -12.79
C HIS A 222 17.04 -11.75 -12.37
N LEU A 223 17.81 -11.40 -11.35
CA LEU A 223 18.03 -10.02 -10.91
C LEU A 223 19.02 -9.30 -11.82
N GLN A 224 19.04 -7.97 -11.78
CA GLN A 224 19.92 -7.11 -12.60
C GLN A 224 19.84 -7.47 -14.10
N THR A 225 18.65 -7.89 -14.53
CA THR A 225 18.38 -8.34 -15.89
C THR A 225 17.20 -7.52 -16.46
N PRO A 226 17.44 -6.25 -16.82
CA PRO A 226 16.40 -5.40 -17.39
C PRO A 226 15.94 -5.92 -18.75
N ALA A 227 14.64 -5.92 -19.01
CA ALA A 227 14.11 -6.08 -20.36
C ALA A 227 14.40 -4.80 -21.15
N SER A 228 15.02 -4.92 -22.31
CA SER A 228 15.26 -3.80 -23.23
C SER A 228 14.17 -3.68 -24.30
N SER A 229 13.56 -4.78 -24.69
CA SER A 229 12.38 -4.79 -25.55
C SER A 229 11.49 -6.01 -25.26
N VAL A 230 10.21 -5.88 -25.59
CA VAL A 230 9.21 -6.95 -25.45
C VAL A 230 8.46 -7.11 -26.75
N ALA A 231 8.44 -8.34 -27.25
CA ALA A 231 7.58 -8.78 -28.35
C ALA A 231 6.58 -9.84 -27.82
N PRO A 232 5.53 -10.19 -28.56
CA PRO A 232 4.50 -11.12 -28.09
C PRO A 232 5.03 -12.46 -27.56
N LEU A 233 6.15 -12.95 -28.09
CA LEU A 233 6.72 -14.25 -27.76
C LEU A 233 8.21 -14.18 -27.38
N SER A 234 8.76 -13.00 -27.14
CA SER A 234 10.17 -12.86 -26.77
C SER A 234 10.42 -11.59 -25.93
N VAL A 235 11.47 -11.66 -25.12
CA VAL A 235 11.99 -10.52 -24.35
C VAL A 235 13.49 -10.43 -24.64
N GLU A 236 13.94 -9.25 -25.01
CA GLU A 236 15.36 -8.94 -25.15
C GLU A 236 15.92 -8.36 -23.88
N THR A 237 17.13 -8.73 -23.55
CA THR A 237 17.90 -8.23 -22.41
C THR A 237 19.34 -7.97 -22.82
N PRO A 238 20.15 -7.20 -22.08
CA PRO A 238 21.57 -7.01 -22.36
C PRO A 238 22.38 -8.31 -22.39
N VAL A 239 21.89 -9.39 -21.79
CA VAL A 239 22.60 -10.68 -21.70
C VAL A 239 22.03 -11.75 -22.63
N GLY A 240 21.05 -11.44 -23.45
CA GLY A 240 20.46 -12.35 -24.43
C GLY A 240 18.96 -12.20 -24.63
N VAL A 241 18.41 -13.02 -25.51
CA VAL A 241 16.98 -13.06 -25.85
C VAL A 241 16.36 -14.32 -25.25
N VAL A 242 15.21 -14.16 -24.61
CA VAL A 242 14.38 -15.28 -24.11
C VAL A 242 13.13 -15.38 -24.98
N THR A 243 12.90 -16.52 -25.61
CA THR A 243 11.65 -16.82 -26.32
C THR A 243 10.68 -17.53 -25.38
N ALA A 244 9.40 -17.20 -25.48
CA ALA A 244 8.36 -17.78 -24.63
C ALA A 244 7.05 -17.98 -25.40
N ARG A 245 6.13 -18.79 -24.85
CA ARG A 245 4.77 -18.92 -25.36
C ARG A 245 3.89 -17.74 -24.97
N ALA A 246 4.25 -17.04 -23.87
CA ALA A 246 3.60 -15.82 -23.42
C ALA A 246 4.59 -14.93 -22.67
N VAL A 247 4.36 -13.62 -22.72
CA VAL A 247 5.10 -12.62 -21.94
C VAL A 247 4.10 -11.84 -21.07
N VAL A 248 4.44 -11.68 -19.81
CA VAL A 248 3.69 -10.87 -18.84
C VAL A 248 4.55 -9.67 -18.45
N VAL A 249 4.09 -8.46 -18.74
CA VAL A 249 4.73 -7.23 -18.26
C VAL A 249 4.06 -6.83 -16.95
N ALA A 250 4.82 -6.88 -15.86
CA ALA A 250 4.39 -6.59 -14.49
C ALA A 250 5.27 -5.51 -13.83
N THR A 251 5.79 -4.61 -14.63
CA THR A 251 6.59 -3.46 -14.22
C THR A 251 5.71 -2.32 -13.71
N ASP A 252 6.31 -1.21 -13.32
CA ASP A 252 5.59 0.06 -13.17
C ASP A 252 5.10 0.61 -14.53
N SER A 253 4.32 1.70 -14.46
CA SER A 253 3.67 2.26 -15.65
C SER A 253 4.64 2.88 -16.65
N ASP A 254 5.75 3.47 -16.19
CA ASP A 254 6.73 4.09 -17.09
C ASP A 254 7.48 3.03 -17.89
N ALA A 255 8.05 2.04 -17.19
CA ALA A 255 8.70 0.92 -17.84
C ALA A 255 7.73 0.11 -18.75
N ALA A 256 6.45 -0.01 -18.35
CA ALA A 256 5.44 -0.64 -19.20
C ALA A 256 5.17 0.18 -20.47
N ALA A 257 5.14 1.51 -20.39
CA ALA A 257 4.95 2.40 -21.54
C ALA A 257 6.16 2.36 -22.49
N ASP A 258 7.37 2.24 -21.94
CA ASP A 258 8.59 2.09 -22.74
C ASP A 258 8.65 0.73 -23.47
N LEU A 259 8.14 -0.33 -22.86
CA LEU A 259 8.19 -1.69 -23.38
C LEU A 259 7.03 -2.05 -24.30
N LEU A 260 5.86 -1.41 -24.15
CA LEU A 260 4.62 -1.79 -24.81
C LEU A 260 4.04 -0.65 -25.66
N PRO A 261 4.01 -0.77 -26.99
CA PRO A 261 3.38 0.22 -27.86
C PRO A 261 1.91 0.43 -27.48
N GLY A 262 1.50 1.71 -27.38
CA GLY A 262 0.11 2.09 -27.07
C GLY A 262 -0.26 2.12 -25.58
N VAL A 263 0.66 1.77 -24.70
CA VAL A 263 0.52 2.01 -23.25
C VAL A 263 1.04 3.41 -22.93
N THR A 264 0.27 4.18 -22.15
CA THR A 264 0.68 5.49 -21.67
C THR A 264 0.78 5.47 -20.14
N ALA A 265 1.88 5.99 -19.62
CA ALA A 265 2.06 6.12 -18.17
C ALA A 265 1.27 7.32 -17.64
N PRO A 266 0.48 7.18 -16.58
CA PRO A 266 -0.11 8.30 -15.87
C PRO A 266 0.98 9.07 -15.10
N PRO A 267 0.78 10.38 -14.82
CA PRO A 267 1.72 11.12 -13.99
C PRO A 267 1.82 10.53 -12.59
N TRP A 268 3.03 10.40 -12.09
CA TRP A 268 3.30 9.89 -10.75
C TRP A 268 2.95 10.90 -9.67
N LYS A 269 2.47 10.38 -8.56
CA LYS A 269 2.37 11.10 -7.30
C LYS A 269 3.45 10.56 -6.37
N GLY A 270 4.10 11.45 -5.63
CA GLY A 270 5.22 11.09 -4.76
C GLY A 270 4.97 11.43 -3.30
N VAL A 271 5.71 10.77 -2.43
CA VAL A 271 5.79 11.06 -1.00
C VAL A 271 7.26 11.08 -0.58
N THR A 272 7.61 12.00 0.29
CA THR A 272 8.89 11.99 1.00
C THR A 272 8.64 11.49 2.42
N THR A 273 9.35 10.43 2.80
CA THR A 273 9.32 9.90 4.17
C THR A 273 10.64 10.21 4.84
N VAL A 274 10.56 10.82 6.02
CA VAL A 274 11.72 11.15 6.84
C VAL A 274 11.70 10.24 8.07
N TYR A 275 12.79 9.53 8.31
CA TYR A 275 12.96 8.67 9.46
C TYR A 275 13.76 9.37 10.54
N HIS A 276 13.30 9.28 11.78
CA HIS A 276 13.97 9.79 12.95
C HIS A 276 14.19 8.67 13.96
N ALA A 277 15.37 8.60 14.53
CA ALA A 277 15.66 7.78 15.71
C ALA A 277 15.57 8.66 16.96
N ALA A 278 14.90 8.18 17.99
CA ALA A 278 14.77 8.84 19.28
C ALA A 278 15.15 7.88 20.42
N GLY A 279 15.69 8.39 21.51
CA GLY A 279 16.04 7.58 22.69
C GLY A 279 14.83 7.10 23.46
N GLU A 280 13.72 7.82 23.35
CA GLU A 280 12.42 7.47 23.96
C GLU A 280 11.31 7.70 22.94
N SER A 281 10.26 6.87 23.03
CA SER A 281 9.10 7.00 22.13
C SER A 281 8.34 8.30 22.43
N PRO A 282 8.10 9.16 21.45
CA PRO A 282 7.34 10.38 21.65
C PRO A 282 5.82 10.14 21.79
N LEU A 283 5.33 8.93 21.47
CA LEU A 283 3.89 8.65 21.40
C LEU A 283 3.44 7.53 22.32
N ASN A 284 4.27 6.53 22.57
CA ASN A 284 4.00 5.34 23.41
C ASN A 284 2.75 4.53 22.98
N GLU A 285 2.38 4.61 21.72
CA GLU A 285 1.29 3.81 21.12
C GLU A 285 1.47 3.66 19.60
N PRO A 286 1.03 2.52 19.01
CA PRO A 286 1.15 2.24 17.57
C PRO A 286 0.04 2.94 16.78
N THR A 287 -0.10 4.25 16.92
CA THR A 287 -1.21 5.02 16.34
C THR A 287 -0.71 6.05 15.35
N LEU A 288 -1.36 6.11 14.18
CA LEU A 288 -1.09 7.13 13.17
C LEU A 288 -1.54 8.50 13.67
N VAL A 289 -0.65 9.47 13.66
CA VAL A 289 -0.95 10.89 13.87
C VAL A 289 -1.11 11.56 12.51
N VAL A 290 -2.24 12.21 12.29
CA VAL A 290 -2.56 12.95 11.06
C VAL A 290 -2.68 14.43 11.39
N ASP A 291 -2.04 15.28 10.61
CA ASP A 291 -2.08 16.72 10.81
C ASP A 291 -3.11 17.39 9.91
N ALA A 292 -4.08 18.09 10.49
CA ALA A 292 -5.07 18.89 9.80
C ALA A 292 -4.74 20.38 9.77
N GLU A 293 -3.58 20.80 10.30
CA GLU A 293 -3.18 22.21 10.38
C GLU A 293 -2.38 22.69 9.15
N LYS A 294 -2.31 21.83 8.10
CA LYS A 294 -1.57 22.14 6.85
C LYS A 294 -0.08 22.37 7.06
N SER A 295 0.51 21.66 8.02
CA SER A 295 1.97 21.62 8.15
C SER A 295 2.61 20.88 6.96
N PRO A 296 3.92 21.00 6.75
CA PRO A 296 4.62 20.21 5.73
C PRO A 296 4.62 18.71 6.02
N ILE A 297 4.34 18.30 7.27
CA ILE A 297 4.22 16.90 7.68
C ILE A 297 2.74 16.51 7.68
N ASN A 298 2.35 15.66 6.73
CA ASN A 298 0.96 15.21 6.61
C ASN A 298 0.57 14.18 7.70
N ASN A 299 1.46 13.27 8.00
CA ASN A 299 1.26 12.27 9.03
C ASN A 299 2.60 11.80 9.63
N THR A 300 2.50 11.21 10.82
CA THR A 300 3.65 10.59 11.49
C THR A 300 3.20 9.35 12.27
N VAL A 301 4.13 8.44 12.51
CA VAL A 301 3.89 7.23 13.31
C VAL A 301 5.19 6.78 13.95
N VAL A 302 5.10 6.22 15.15
CA VAL A 302 6.22 5.52 15.78
C VAL A 302 6.12 4.05 15.40
N VAL A 303 6.87 3.65 14.37
CA VAL A 303 6.77 2.28 13.81
C VAL A 303 7.17 1.23 14.84
N THR A 304 8.14 1.54 15.69
CA THR A 304 8.64 0.64 16.75
C THR A 304 7.62 0.34 17.84
N GLU A 305 6.59 1.16 18.01
CA GLU A 305 5.47 0.85 18.91
C GLU A 305 4.61 -0.31 18.40
N ALA A 306 4.48 -0.45 17.08
CA ALA A 306 3.83 -1.60 16.48
C ALA A 306 4.80 -2.77 16.30
N ALA A 307 6.00 -2.50 15.80
CA ALA A 307 7.00 -3.46 15.39
C ALA A 307 8.36 -3.14 16.04
N PRO A 308 8.62 -3.57 17.28
CA PRO A 308 9.91 -3.32 17.96
C PRO A 308 11.13 -3.83 17.16
N SER A 309 10.94 -4.81 16.29
CA SER A 309 11.97 -5.34 15.38
C SER A 309 12.50 -4.33 14.34
N TYR A 310 11.83 -3.19 14.18
CA TYR A 310 12.30 -2.12 13.27
C TYR A 310 13.46 -1.30 13.84
N ALA A 311 13.73 -1.41 15.13
CA ALA A 311 14.91 -0.83 15.76
C ALA A 311 15.91 -1.90 16.23
N PRO A 312 17.20 -1.56 16.38
CA PRO A 312 18.16 -2.42 17.04
C PRO A 312 17.76 -2.70 18.50
N VAL A 313 18.13 -3.86 19.01
CA VAL A 313 17.85 -4.26 20.40
C VAL A 313 18.43 -3.19 21.36
N GLY A 314 17.60 -2.66 22.26
CA GLY A 314 17.98 -1.67 23.26
C GLY A 314 17.93 -0.21 22.78
N ARG A 315 17.29 0.03 21.65
CA ARG A 315 17.03 1.39 21.14
C ARG A 315 15.58 1.55 20.71
#